data_02277b15698598ca4115f4c63244ef52
#
_entry.id   02277b15698598ca4115f4c63244ef52
#
_cell.length_a   1.000
_cell.length_b   1.000
_cell.length_c   1.000
_cell.angle_alpha   90.00
_cell.angle_beta   90.00
_cell.angle_gamma   90.00
#
_symmetry.space_group_name_H-M   'P 1'
#
loop_
_entity.id
_entity.type
_entity.pdbx_description
1 polymer ?
#
loop_
_entity_poly.entity_id
_entity_poly.type
_entity_poly.pdbx_seq_one_letter_code
_entity_poly.pdbx_strand_id
1 'polypeptide(L)'
;MQDTDLFLSLAEIAGVFVGFGALISVRGGGPSDAHEVAYIRSVVLAALWVIVAALAPVILSRFDLAGHGLWLACSLLALVLLLVIWIVNYRTAEMQEEIAGTSRAQLVGQGFATMLLIFPMIVALVLVVLGVFPDQEPALYLTAVALCLFMGALTLLFLVFSQQRPQTASDPAALPATGGSSV
;
A
#
# COMPACT_ATOMS: atom_id res chain seq x y z
N MET A 1 -24.88 13.13 6.99
CA MET A 1 -24.44 13.86 5.79
C MET A 1 -22.97 14.28 5.86
N GLN A 2 -22.43 14.70 7.01
CA GLN A 2 -21.00 15.05 7.13
C GLN A 2 -20.05 13.87 6.86
N ASP A 3 -20.44 12.66 7.23
CA ASP A 3 -19.58 11.48 7.06
C ASP A 3 -19.42 11.05 5.59
N THR A 4 -20.46 11.26 4.77
CA THR A 4 -20.41 10.91 3.35
C THR A 4 -19.38 11.73 2.58
N ASP A 5 -19.28 13.02 2.89
CA ASP A 5 -18.32 13.92 2.24
C ASP A 5 -16.88 13.55 2.61
N LEU A 6 -16.64 13.13 3.85
CA LEU A 6 -15.34 12.62 4.29
C LEU A 6 -14.92 11.35 3.54
N PHE A 7 -15.83 10.38 3.36
CA PHE A 7 -15.55 9.16 2.61
C PHE A 7 -15.26 9.45 1.14
N LEU A 8 -16.00 10.38 0.52
CA LEU A 8 -15.74 10.78 -0.85
C LEU A 8 -14.38 11.47 -0.98
N SER A 9 -14.03 12.36 -0.05
CA SER A 9 -12.71 13.01 -0.03
C SER A 9 -11.57 11.99 0.11
N LEU A 10 -11.72 10.97 0.94
CA LEU A 10 -10.73 9.88 1.05
C LEU A 10 -10.60 9.09 -0.24
N ALA A 11 -11.71 8.81 -0.92
CA ALA A 11 -11.69 8.12 -2.21
C ALA A 11 -11.01 8.97 -3.30
N GLU A 12 -11.23 10.29 -3.32
CA GLU A 12 -10.55 11.22 -4.23
C GLU A 12 -9.05 11.26 -4.00
N ILE A 13 -8.60 11.38 -2.74
CA ILE A 13 -7.18 11.33 -2.39
C ILE A 13 -6.55 10.00 -2.80
N ALA A 14 -7.23 8.88 -2.57
CA ALA A 14 -6.76 7.57 -3.00
C ALA A 14 -6.67 7.47 -4.53
N GLY A 15 -7.61 8.07 -5.27
CA GLY A 15 -7.57 8.17 -6.73
C GLY A 15 -6.34 8.93 -7.24
N VAL A 16 -5.95 10.00 -6.55
CA VAL A 16 -4.71 10.74 -6.83
C VAL A 16 -3.48 9.83 -6.68
N PHE A 17 -3.43 8.99 -5.65
CA PHE A 17 -2.31 8.04 -5.47
C PHE A 17 -2.23 7.00 -6.58
N VAL A 18 -3.37 6.49 -7.06
CA VAL A 18 -3.40 5.60 -8.24
C VAL A 18 -2.83 6.31 -9.46
N GLY A 19 -3.24 7.57 -9.70
CA GLY A 19 -2.74 8.39 -10.80
C GLY A 19 -1.23 8.62 -10.73
N PHE A 20 -0.71 8.97 -9.56
CA PHE A 20 0.75 9.11 -9.35
C PHE A 20 1.50 7.80 -9.55
N GLY A 21 1.00 6.68 -9.04
CA GLY A 21 1.58 5.37 -9.27
C GLY A 21 1.68 5.03 -10.76
N ALA A 22 0.62 5.31 -11.52
CA ALA A 22 0.59 5.11 -12.96
C ALA A 22 1.59 6.02 -13.69
N LEU A 23 1.69 7.30 -13.31
CA LEU A 23 2.65 8.25 -13.91
C LEU A 23 4.10 7.84 -13.67
N ILE A 24 4.44 7.39 -12.46
CA ILE A 24 5.79 6.91 -12.13
C ILE A 24 6.12 5.69 -12.99
N SER A 25 5.18 4.75 -13.15
CA SER A 25 5.35 3.55 -13.97
C SER A 25 5.63 3.87 -15.43
N VAL A 26 5.00 4.91 -15.99
CA VAL A 26 5.19 5.30 -17.41
C VAL A 26 6.50 6.08 -17.61
N ARG A 27 6.86 6.96 -16.66
CA ARG A 27 8.03 7.84 -16.80
C ARG A 27 9.36 7.12 -16.67
N GLY A 28 9.42 6.03 -15.93
CA GLY A 28 10.62 5.23 -15.69
C GLY A 28 11.12 4.43 -16.90
N GLY A 29 10.51 4.54 -18.07
CA GLY A 29 10.91 3.76 -19.27
C GLY A 29 10.65 2.25 -19.14
N GLY A 30 9.83 1.88 -18.20
CA GLY A 30 9.62 0.53 -17.70
C GLY A 30 10.43 0.29 -16.42
N PRO A 31 9.88 -0.46 -15.48
CA PRO A 31 10.56 -0.75 -14.22
C PRO A 31 11.86 -1.51 -14.49
N SER A 32 12.98 -0.88 -14.13
CA SER A 32 14.32 -1.48 -14.30
C SER A 32 14.60 -2.55 -13.25
N ASP A 33 13.91 -2.49 -12.11
CA ASP A 33 14.10 -3.40 -10.98
C ASP A 33 12.78 -4.03 -10.51
N ALA A 34 12.80 -5.35 -10.24
CA ALA A 34 11.64 -6.10 -9.73
C ALA A 34 11.09 -5.50 -8.43
N HIS A 35 11.94 -4.88 -7.61
CA HIS A 35 11.54 -4.20 -6.38
C HIS A 35 10.66 -2.96 -6.64
N GLU A 36 10.99 -2.16 -7.64
CA GLU A 36 10.21 -0.97 -8.01
C GLU A 36 8.79 -1.35 -8.44
N VAL A 37 8.65 -2.41 -9.25
CA VAL A 37 7.34 -2.96 -9.64
C VAL A 37 6.52 -3.36 -8.42
N ALA A 38 7.14 -4.06 -7.47
CA ALA A 38 6.45 -4.52 -6.25
C ALA A 38 5.93 -3.34 -5.40
N TYR A 39 6.72 -2.26 -5.27
CA TYR A 39 6.30 -1.05 -4.55
C TYR A 39 5.13 -0.34 -5.25
N ILE A 40 5.23 -0.10 -6.55
CA ILE A 40 4.14 0.54 -7.32
C ILE A 40 2.86 -0.28 -7.21
N ARG A 41 2.96 -1.59 -7.37
CA ARG A 41 1.83 -2.50 -7.23
C ARG A 41 1.19 -2.42 -5.85
N SER A 42 1.98 -2.39 -4.77
CA SER A 42 1.47 -2.32 -3.39
C SER A 42 0.72 -1.01 -3.12
N VAL A 43 1.22 0.12 -3.63
CA VAL A 43 0.56 1.43 -3.54
C VAL A 43 -0.77 1.43 -4.29
N VAL A 44 -0.79 0.93 -5.52
CA VAL A 44 -2.02 0.86 -6.32
C VAL A 44 -3.07 -0.04 -5.66
N LEU A 45 -2.66 -1.19 -5.13
CA LEU A 45 -3.57 -2.10 -4.43
C LEU A 45 -4.10 -1.49 -3.13
N ALA A 46 -3.27 -0.79 -2.36
CA ALA A 46 -3.69 -0.09 -1.14
C ALA A 46 -4.68 1.03 -1.47
N ALA A 47 -4.40 1.84 -2.49
CA ALA A 47 -5.29 2.91 -2.92
C ALA A 47 -6.62 2.37 -3.46
N LEU A 48 -6.61 1.28 -4.23
CA LEU A 48 -7.83 0.61 -4.70
C LEU A 48 -8.67 0.08 -3.51
N TRP A 49 -8.01 -0.50 -2.51
CA TRP A 49 -8.69 -0.92 -1.28
C TRP A 49 -9.37 0.26 -0.58
N VAL A 50 -8.67 1.41 -0.43
CA VAL A 50 -9.24 2.63 0.18
C VAL A 50 -10.45 3.12 -0.60
N ILE A 51 -10.38 3.15 -1.94
CA ILE A 51 -11.51 3.58 -2.77
C ILE A 51 -12.73 2.68 -2.52
N VAL A 52 -12.55 1.37 -2.58
CA VAL A 52 -13.66 0.43 -2.36
C VAL A 52 -14.20 0.53 -0.93
N ALA A 53 -13.32 0.60 0.08
CA ALA A 53 -13.71 0.74 1.47
C ALA A 53 -14.42 2.07 1.74
N ALA A 54 -13.99 3.18 1.15
CA ALA A 54 -14.64 4.48 1.30
C ALA A 54 -16.01 4.54 0.61
N LEU A 55 -16.17 3.88 -0.54
CA LEU A 55 -17.45 3.86 -1.25
C LEU A 55 -18.44 2.85 -0.66
N ALA A 56 -17.98 1.82 0.03
CA ALA A 56 -18.83 0.76 0.60
C ALA A 56 -19.97 1.31 1.47
N PRO A 57 -19.75 2.18 2.48
CA PRO A 57 -20.84 2.69 3.31
C PRO A 57 -21.82 3.56 2.51
N VAL A 58 -21.33 4.30 1.50
CA VAL A 58 -22.19 5.13 0.65
C VAL A 58 -23.10 4.27 -0.22
N ILE A 59 -22.58 3.19 -0.77
CA ILE A 59 -23.37 2.26 -1.62
C ILE A 59 -24.33 1.44 -0.75
N LEU A 60 -23.83 0.84 0.34
CA LEU A 60 -24.64 -0.04 1.18
C LEU A 60 -25.76 0.71 1.90
N SER A 61 -25.59 1.99 2.23
CA SER A 61 -26.68 2.81 2.76
C SER A 61 -27.86 2.99 1.80
N ARG A 62 -27.67 2.79 0.50
CA ARG A 62 -28.75 2.82 -0.52
C ARG A 62 -29.62 1.57 -0.51
N PHE A 63 -29.18 0.50 0.12
CA PHE A 63 -29.92 -0.74 0.28
C PHE A 63 -30.65 -0.82 1.63
N ASP A 64 -30.97 0.32 2.25
CA ASP A 64 -31.66 0.44 3.54
C ASP A 64 -30.92 -0.26 4.72
N LEU A 65 -29.64 -0.57 4.56
CA LEU A 65 -28.80 -1.03 5.63
C LEU A 65 -28.48 0.16 6.54
N ALA A 66 -28.83 0.05 7.82
CA ALA A 66 -28.62 1.12 8.80
C ALA A 66 -28.02 0.56 10.11
N GLY A 67 -27.42 1.44 10.91
CA GLY A 67 -26.87 1.09 12.21
C GLY A 67 -25.74 0.08 12.13
N HIS A 68 -25.64 -0.81 13.11
CA HIS A 68 -24.60 -1.82 13.24
C HIS A 68 -24.48 -2.72 12.00
N GLY A 69 -25.60 -3.09 11.35
CA GLY A 69 -25.60 -3.96 10.17
C GLY A 69 -24.82 -3.37 8.99
N LEU A 70 -24.90 -2.05 8.79
CA LEU A 70 -24.16 -1.35 7.76
C LEU A 70 -22.65 -1.43 8.02
N TRP A 71 -22.21 -1.08 9.23
CA TRP A 71 -20.79 -1.05 9.58
C TRP A 71 -20.17 -2.44 9.64
N LEU A 72 -20.94 -3.44 10.07
CA LEU A 72 -20.54 -4.84 10.03
C LEU A 72 -20.29 -5.31 8.59
N ALA A 73 -21.21 -5.03 7.66
CA ALA A 73 -21.06 -5.40 6.27
C ALA A 73 -19.87 -4.71 5.61
N CYS A 74 -19.69 -3.39 5.87
CA CYS A 74 -18.54 -2.62 5.38
C CYS A 74 -17.22 -3.18 5.91
N SER A 75 -17.14 -3.50 7.21
CA SER A 75 -15.92 -4.00 7.83
C SER A 75 -15.58 -5.41 7.37
N LEU A 76 -16.56 -6.29 7.19
CA LEU A 76 -16.35 -7.62 6.62
C LEU A 76 -15.84 -7.52 5.17
N LEU A 77 -16.45 -6.67 4.35
CA LEU A 77 -15.98 -6.43 2.99
C LEU A 77 -14.53 -5.93 2.98
N ALA A 78 -14.21 -4.96 3.82
CA ALA A 78 -12.87 -4.40 3.94
C ALA A 78 -11.84 -5.45 4.38
N LEU A 79 -12.17 -6.31 5.37
CA LEU A 79 -11.32 -7.41 5.83
C LEU A 79 -11.10 -8.48 4.76
N VAL A 80 -12.15 -8.87 4.04
CA VAL A 80 -12.04 -9.84 2.94
C VAL A 80 -11.14 -9.31 1.84
N LEU A 81 -11.32 -8.04 1.43
CA LEU A 81 -10.46 -7.42 0.43
C LEU A 81 -9.01 -7.33 0.90
N LEU A 82 -8.79 -6.97 2.17
CA LEU A 82 -7.45 -6.95 2.76
C LEU A 82 -6.79 -8.33 2.74
N LEU A 83 -7.54 -9.37 3.10
CA LEU A 83 -7.06 -10.75 3.05
C LEU A 83 -6.70 -11.17 1.62
N VAL A 84 -7.53 -10.85 0.64
CA VAL A 84 -7.27 -11.13 -0.78
C VAL A 84 -5.99 -10.43 -1.25
N ILE A 85 -5.84 -9.13 -0.95
CA ILE A 85 -4.64 -8.36 -1.29
C ILE A 85 -3.41 -8.97 -0.62
N TRP A 86 -3.52 -9.38 0.66
CA TRP A 86 -2.44 -10.00 1.39
C TRP A 86 -2.00 -11.32 0.77
N ILE A 87 -2.96 -12.21 0.42
CA ILE A 87 -2.69 -13.50 -0.25
C ILE A 87 -2.01 -13.29 -1.60
N VAL A 88 -2.52 -12.32 -2.39
CA VAL A 88 -1.96 -12.01 -3.71
C VAL A 88 -0.54 -11.48 -3.60
N ASN A 89 -0.28 -10.59 -2.63
CA ASN A 89 1.06 -10.05 -2.40
C ASN A 89 2.02 -11.12 -1.87
N TYR A 90 1.58 -11.98 -0.95
CA TYR A 90 2.39 -13.05 -0.37
C TYR A 90 2.85 -14.03 -1.45
N ARG A 91 1.94 -14.53 -2.28
CA ARG A 91 2.28 -15.45 -3.38
C ARG A 91 3.24 -14.84 -4.39
N THR A 92 3.13 -13.54 -4.62
CA THR A 92 4.05 -12.84 -5.54
C THR A 92 5.42 -12.63 -4.91
N ALA A 93 5.50 -12.39 -3.60
CA ALA A 93 6.76 -12.25 -2.88
C ALA A 93 7.55 -13.57 -2.86
N GLU A 94 6.90 -14.71 -2.59
CA GLU A 94 7.55 -16.03 -2.65
C GLU A 94 8.18 -16.29 -4.03
N MET A 95 7.48 -15.94 -5.11
CA MET A 95 7.97 -16.10 -6.47
C MET A 95 9.15 -15.17 -6.79
N GLN A 96 9.25 -13.99 -6.13
CA GLN A 96 10.35 -13.05 -6.29
C GLN A 96 11.57 -13.40 -5.44
N GLU A 97 11.39 -13.98 -4.24
CA GLU A 97 12.49 -14.44 -3.39
C GLU A 97 13.32 -15.55 -4.05
N GLU A 98 12.65 -16.45 -4.76
CA GLU A 98 13.29 -17.54 -5.51
C GLU A 98 14.20 -16.99 -6.64
N ILE A 99 13.89 -15.79 -7.17
CA ILE A 99 14.62 -15.16 -8.28
C ILE A 99 15.73 -14.21 -7.78
N ALA A 100 15.56 -13.55 -6.63
CA ALA A 100 16.37 -12.37 -6.25
C ALA A 100 17.47 -12.60 -5.22
N GLY A 101 17.53 -13.74 -4.51
CA GLY A 101 18.57 -14.02 -3.51
C GLY A 101 18.67 -12.99 -2.38
N THR A 102 17.58 -12.29 -2.07
CA THR A 102 17.55 -11.13 -1.15
C THR A 102 17.80 -11.55 0.30
N SER A 103 18.62 -10.81 1.01
CA SER A 103 18.97 -11.06 2.41
C SER A 103 17.73 -11.10 3.33
N ARG A 104 17.52 -12.21 4.03
CA ARG A 104 16.42 -12.43 4.99
C ARG A 104 16.28 -11.30 6.04
N ALA A 105 17.36 -10.65 6.40
CA ALA A 105 17.36 -9.57 7.40
C ALA A 105 16.60 -8.31 6.92
N GLN A 106 16.70 -7.96 5.63
CA GLN A 106 15.97 -6.83 5.05
C GLN A 106 14.48 -7.12 4.94
N LEU A 107 14.11 -8.35 4.55
CA LEU A 107 12.72 -8.79 4.47
C LEU A 107 12.02 -8.79 5.84
N VAL A 108 12.71 -9.23 6.89
CA VAL A 108 12.17 -9.22 8.27
C VAL A 108 11.94 -7.80 8.77
N GLY A 109 12.86 -6.88 8.52
CA GLY A 109 12.73 -5.47 8.95
C GLY A 109 11.57 -4.76 8.24
N GLN A 110 11.42 -4.96 6.95
CA GLN A 110 10.34 -4.37 6.16
C GLN A 110 8.98 -5.01 6.49
N GLY A 111 8.94 -6.33 6.68
CA GLY A 111 7.76 -7.05 7.14
C GLY A 111 7.27 -6.59 8.51
N PHE A 112 8.18 -6.34 9.44
CA PHE A 112 7.85 -5.87 10.79
C PHE A 112 7.24 -4.45 10.77
N ALA A 113 7.82 -3.51 10.00
CA ALA A 113 7.28 -2.16 9.85
C ALA A 113 5.88 -2.17 9.22
N THR A 114 5.66 -3.01 8.21
CA THR A 114 4.36 -3.19 7.57
C THR A 114 3.33 -3.80 8.54
N MET A 115 3.73 -4.82 9.30
CA MET A 115 2.87 -5.44 10.32
C MET A 115 2.46 -4.45 11.41
N LEU A 116 3.38 -3.58 11.87
CA LEU A 116 3.11 -2.59 12.91
C LEU A 116 1.99 -1.61 12.50
N LEU A 117 1.88 -1.30 11.22
CA LEU A 117 0.88 -0.37 10.70
C LEU A 117 -0.42 -1.06 10.26
N ILE A 118 -0.34 -2.30 9.76
CA ILE A 118 -1.52 -3.10 9.41
C ILE A 118 -2.26 -3.57 10.65
N PHE A 119 -1.55 -3.87 11.74
CA PHE A 119 -2.14 -4.38 12.97
C PHE A 119 -3.24 -3.47 13.55
N PRO A 120 -3.03 -2.16 13.79
CA PRO A 120 -4.08 -1.29 14.34
C PRO A 120 -5.28 -1.15 13.37
N MET A 121 -5.05 -1.22 12.06
CA MET A 121 -6.12 -1.20 11.07
C MET A 121 -7.00 -2.46 11.18
N ILE A 122 -6.40 -3.64 11.28
CA ILE A 122 -7.13 -4.90 11.48
C ILE A 122 -7.88 -4.87 12.80
N VAL A 123 -7.24 -4.41 13.89
CA VAL A 123 -7.87 -4.31 15.21
C VAL A 123 -9.09 -3.38 15.15
N ALA A 124 -9.00 -2.22 14.50
CA ALA A 124 -10.12 -1.31 14.36
C ALA A 124 -11.30 -1.95 13.63
N LEU A 125 -11.04 -2.63 12.50
CA LEU A 125 -12.09 -3.33 11.73
C LEU A 125 -12.71 -4.49 12.52
N VAL A 126 -11.91 -5.27 13.25
CA VAL A 126 -12.40 -6.37 14.09
C VAL A 126 -13.25 -5.84 15.24
N LEU A 127 -12.88 -4.73 15.88
CA LEU A 127 -13.69 -4.11 16.94
C LEU A 127 -15.07 -3.68 16.41
N VAL A 128 -15.14 -3.18 15.17
CA VAL A 128 -16.45 -2.89 14.53
C VAL A 128 -17.25 -4.16 14.30
N VAL A 129 -16.62 -5.23 13.78
CA VAL A 129 -17.31 -6.52 13.55
C VAL A 129 -17.84 -7.11 14.86
N LEU A 130 -17.09 -6.98 15.96
CA LEU A 130 -17.49 -7.47 17.28
C LEU A 130 -18.54 -6.57 17.95
N GLY A 131 -18.81 -5.37 17.42
CA GLY A 131 -19.78 -4.43 18.01
C GLY A 131 -19.42 -3.95 19.42
N VAL A 132 -18.11 -3.89 19.74
CA VAL A 132 -17.65 -3.54 21.11
C VAL A 132 -17.99 -2.09 21.45
N PHE A 133 -18.01 -1.20 20.47
CA PHE A 133 -18.29 0.23 20.63
C PHE A 133 -19.32 0.68 19.59
N PRO A 134 -20.62 0.40 19.78
CA PRO A 134 -21.63 0.68 18.75
C PRO A 134 -21.73 2.16 18.37
N ASP A 135 -21.47 3.07 19.32
CA ASP A 135 -21.51 4.52 19.06
C ASP A 135 -20.28 5.04 18.29
N GLN A 136 -19.20 4.25 18.23
CA GLN A 136 -17.93 4.64 17.62
C GLN A 136 -17.60 3.85 16.34
N GLU A 137 -18.49 2.99 15.88
CA GLU A 137 -18.28 2.16 14.68
C GLU A 137 -17.88 3.00 13.45
N PRO A 138 -18.54 4.13 13.14
CA PRO A 138 -18.15 4.96 12.01
C PRO A 138 -16.73 5.52 12.16
N ALA A 139 -16.37 5.94 13.37
CA ALA A 139 -15.06 6.51 13.66
C ALA A 139 -13.93 5.45 13.56
N LEU A 140 -14.16 4.24 14.09
CA LEU A 140 -13.23 3.12 14.00
C LEU A 140 -13.02 2.70 12.54
N TYR A 141 -14.10 2.61 11.77
CA TYR A 141 -14.02 2.29 10.34
C TYR A 141 -13.25 3.36 9.56
N LEU A 142 -13.58 4.64 9.78
CA LEU A 142 -12.89 5.77 9.16
C LEU A 142 -11.39 5.77 9.51
N THR A 143 -11.05 5.48 10.77
CA THR A 143 -9.67 5.37 11.22
C THR A 143 -8.92 4.27 10.48
N ALA A 144 -9.53 3.11 10.28
CA ALA A 144 -8.92 2.02 9.51
C ALA A 144 -8.63 2.42 8.05
N VAL A 145 -9.59 3.09 7.40
CA VAL A 145 -9.43 3.58 6.03
C VAL A 145 -8.33 4.65 5.94
N ALA A 146 -8.31 5.59 6.88
CA ALA A 146 -7.28 6.65 6.95
C ALA A 146 -5.88 6.07 7.20
N LEU A 147 -5.73 5.08 8.07
CA LEU A 147 -4.46 4.38 8.30
C LEU A 147 -3.95 3.69 7.04
N CYS A 148 -4.82 3.04 6.27
CA CYS A 148 -4.43 2.42 5.01
C CYS A 148 -3.95 3.47 3.99
N LEU A 149 -4.66 4.60 3.89
CA LEU A 149 -4.25 5.72 3.04
C LEU A 149 -2.88 6.27 3.44
N PHE A 150 -2.66 6.46 4.75
CA PHE A 150 -1.38 6.91 5.30
C PHE A 150 -0.24 5.93 4.97
N MET A 151 -0.50 4.63 5.05
CA MET A 151 0.45 3.59 4.61
C MET A 151 0.83 3.73 3.14
N GLY A 152 -0.17 3.92 2.27
CA GLY A 152 0.06 4.17 0.84
C GLY A 152 0.93 5.40 0.60
N ALA A 153 0.67 6.50 1.34
CA ALA A 153 1.45 7.73 1.28
C ALA A 153 2.91 7.52 1.72
N LEU A 154 3.14 6.81 2.83
CA LEU A 154 4.49 6.49 3.29
C LEU A 154 5.25 5.63 2.26
N THR A 155 4.59 4.65 1.67
CA THR A 155 5.20 3.78 0.65
C THR A 155 5.62 4.60 -0.58
N LEU A 156 4.77 5.52 -1.05
CA LEU A 156 5.11 6.45 -2.13
C LEU A 156 6.29 7.35 -1.76
N LEU A 157 6.31 7.89 -0.55
CA LEU A 157 7.40 8.73 -0.07
C LEU A 157 8.72 7.97 -0.10
N PHE A 158 8.76 6.74 0.39
CA PHE A 158 9.95 5.88 0.33
C PHE A 158 10.39 5.62 -1.11
N LEU A 159 9.46 5.37 -2.02
CA LEU A 159 9.76 5.16 -3.44
C LEU A 159 10.44 6.40 -4.03
N VAL A 160 9.91 7.59 -3.81
CA VAL A 160 10.47 8.85 -4.31
C VAL A 160 11.87 9.09 -3.76
N PHE A 161 12.10 8.86 -2.48
CA PHE A 161 13.44 9.04 -1.89
C PHE A 161 14.44 7.97 -2.33
N SER A 162 14.01 6.75 -2.62
CA SER A 162 14.90 5.71 -3.12
C SER A 162 15.45 6.03 -4.51
N GLN A 163 14.66 6.70 -5.36
CA GLN A 163 15.07 7.12 -6.70
C GLN A 163 16.06 8.30 -6.69
N GLN A 164 16.13 9.07 -5.59
CA GLN A 164 17.04 10.21 -5.47
C GLN A 164 18.45 9.83 -5.04
N ARG A 165 18.74 8.56 -4.72
CA ARG A 165 20.12 8.13 -4.46
C ARG A 165 20.91 8.20 -5.76
N PRO A 166 21.94 9.09 -5.85
CA PRO A 166 22.77 9.17 -7.05
C PRO A 166 23.39 7.80 -7.29
N GLN A 167 23.35 7.32 -8.51
CA GLN A 167 24.20 6.20 -8.98
C GLN A 167 25.65 6.64 -8.97
N THR A 168 26.18 6.99 -7.80
CA THR A 168 27.60 7.26 -7.63
C THR A 168 28.35 5.94 -7.67
N ALA A 169 29.15 5.81 -8.69
CA ALA A 169 30.24 4.89 -8.84
C ALA A 169 29.90 3.47 -9.35
N SER A 170 29.60 3.40 -10.62
CA SER A 170 30.01 2.25 -11.42
C SER A 170 30.46 2.75 -12.78
N ASP A 171 31.47 3.64 -12.78
CA ASP A 171 32.27 3.88 -13.99
C ASP A 171 33.51 2.98 -13.88
N PRO A 172 33.49 1.75 -14.40
CA PRO A 172 34.66 0.87 -14.42
C PRO A 172 35.70 1.34 -15.47
N ALA A 173 35.47 2.46 -16.13
CA ALA A 173 36.33 2.98 -17.21
C ALA A 173 37.51 3.84 -16.71
N ALA A 174 37.68 4.04 -15.41
CA ALA A 174 38.84 4.75 -14.86
C ALA A 174 39.98 3.82 -14.43
N LEU A 175 40.16 2.68 -15.09
CA LEU A 175 41.43 1.96 -14.99
C LEU A 175 42.47 2.76 -15.81
N PRO A 176 43.51 3.35 -15.18
CA PRO A 176 44.58 3.97 -15.92
C PRO A 176 45.21 2.90 -16.79
N ALA A 177 45.24 3.16 -18.11
CA ALA A 177 46.02 2.39 -19.03
C ALA A 177 47.48 2.43 -18.59
N THR A 178 47.91 1.42 -17.85
CA THR A 178 49.32 1.18 -17.54
C THR A 178 50.01 0.91 -18.86
N GLY A 179 50.69 1.95 -19.36
CA GLY A 179 51.52 1.90 -20.55
C GLY A 179 52.52 0.78 -20.43
N GLY A 180 52.38 -0.24 -21.27
CA GLY A 180 53.45 -1.18 -21.59
C GLY A 180 54.55 -0.48 -22.33
N SER A 181 55.60 -0.11 -21.62
CA SER A 181 56.88 0.26 -22.22
C SER A 181 57.61 -1.04 -22.58
N SER A 182 57.65 -1.33 -23.85
CA SER A 182 58.56 -2.32 -24.45
C SER A 182 59.95 -1.72 -24.58
N VAL A 183 60.95 -2.40 -24.05
CA VAL A 183 62.36 -2.37 -24.52
C VAL A 183 62.72 -3.77 -24.91
#